data_03f69559ce1d522c94598e6af27ec289
#
_entry.id   03f69559ce1d522c94598e6af27ec289
#
_cell.length_a   1.000
_cell.length_b   1.000
_cell.length_c   1.000
_cell.angle_alpha   90.00
_cell.angle_beta   90.00
_cell.angle_gamma   90.00
#
_symmetry.space_group_name_H-M   'P 1'
#
loop_
_entity.id
_entity.type
_entity.pdbx_description
1 polymer ?
#
loop_
_entity_poly.entity_id
_entity_poly.type
_entity_poly.pdbx_seq_one_letter_code
_entity_poly.pdbx_strand_id
1 'polypeptide(L)'
;MSKNVISASLVAGLLALWLGSGLFTEAPESTDVVLAAMPERSPQSFSDEPLSRVRVVSANAELRNRSIVLRGRTDAKRVIDVTAEVAGQVVAQPAERGMQVAKGDLLCEIAIDDREIAVDEARAGLEKARIEHEGSLQLADQALLSEVAIAASASRQETAKAHLRRQELNLARTRITAPFDGVIEDLHLYVGDYAMPGAACATLIDLDPMLVTAQVTEEEVESLQLGSAVLGSTRVGRDIEGTLSFV
;
A
#
# COMPACT_ATOMS: atom_id res chain seq x y z
N MET A 1 21.44 9.05 60.07
CA MET A 1 21.79 9.22 58.63
C MET A 1 21.13 8.07 57.86
N SER A 2 20.23 8.38 56.98
CA SER A 2 19.37 7.37 56.33
C SER A 2 20.18 6.51 55.33
N LYS A 3 19.85 5.22 55.26
CA LYS A 3 20.47 4.25 54.35
C LYS A 3 20.55 4.75 52.87
N ASN A 4 19.69 5.66 52.50
CA ASN A 4 19.60 6.24 51.15
C ASN A 4 20.74 7.23 50.85
N VAL A 5 21.37 7.88 51.87
CA VAL A 5 22.48 8.79 51.68
C VAL A 5 23.79 8.03 51.43
N ILE A 6 23.92 6.85 52.06
CA ILE A 6 25.10 6.00 51.91
C ILE A 6 25.08 5.33 50.54
N SER A 7 23.92 4.92 50.01
CA SER A 7 23.81 4.36 48.65
C SER A 7 24.03 5.43 47.55
N ALA A 8 23.56 6.64 47.77
CA ALA A 8 23.79 7.75 46.83
C ALA A 8 25.28 8.16 46.75
N SER A 9 25.99 8.19 47.87
CA SER A 9 27.42 8.50 47.86
C SER A 9 28.27 7.38 47.25
N LEU A 10 27.84 6.12 47.35
CA LEU A 10 28.53 4.99 46.76
C LEU A 10 28.38 4.98 45.23
N VAL A 11 27.20 5.31 44.71
CA VAL A 11 26.93 5.43 43.27
C VAL A 11 27.69 6.64 42.67
N ALA A 12 27.71 7.77 43.38
CA ALA A 12 28.46 8.95 42.96
C ALA A 12 29.98 8.69 42.93
N GLY A 13 30.51 7.92 43.88
CA GLY A 13 31.91 7.51 43.90
C GLY A 13 32.30 6.59 42.74
N LEU A 14 31.45 5.63 42.40
CA LEU A 14 31.63 4.75 41.26
C LEU A 14 31.58 5.50 39.90
N LEU A 15 30.68 6.47 39.77
CA LEU A 15 30.58 7.32 38.59
C LEU A 15 31.84 8.22 38.42
N ALA A 16 32.36 8.77 39.52
CA ALA A 16 33.58 9.57 39.48
C ALA A 16 34.81 8.73 39.11
N LEU A 17 34.89 7.46 39.58
CA LEU A 17 35.96 6.53 39.22
C LEU A 17 35.86 6.11 37.74
N TRP A 18 34.67 5.94 37.21
CA TRP A 18 34.47 5.58 35.82
C TRP A 18 34.79 6.75 34.86
N LEU A 19 34.37 7.96 35.21
CA LEU A 19 34.74 9.18 34.47
C LEU A 19 36.26 9.50 34.56
N GLY A 20 36.92 9.19 35.68
CA GLY A 20 38.34 9.37 35.85
C GLY A 20 39.18 8.37 35.05
N SER A 21 38.69 7.18 34.76
CA SER A 21 39.42 6.17 33.98
C SER A 21 39.58 6.56 32.50
N GLY A 22 38.74 7.44 31.98
CA GLY A 22 38.82 7.97 30.62
C GLY A 22 39.99 8.97 30.41
N LEU A 23 40.57 9.49 31.48
CA LEU A 23 41.69 10.42 31.40
C LEU A 23 43.05 9.73 31.22
N PHE A 24 43.10 8.41 31.36
CA PHE A 24 44.34 7.61 31.21
C PHE A 24 44.36 6.76 29.93
N THR A 25 43.37 6.88 29.06
CA THR A 25 43.48 6.34 27.71
C THR A 25 44.25 7.32 26.85
N GLU A 26 45.57 7.09 26.74
CA GLU A 26 46.36 7.70 25.69
C GLU A 26 45.69 7.40 24.34
N ALA A 27 45.42 8.46 23.61
CA ALA A 27 44.97 8.32 22.21
C ALA A 27 46.06 7.54 21.48
N PRO A 28 45.69 6.57 20.61
CA PRO A 28 46.66 5.93 19.75
C PRO A 28 47.32 7.04 18.92
N GLU A 29 48.62 7.22 19.17
CA GLU A 29 49.47 8.08 18.37
C GLU A 29 49.22 7.75 16.91
N SER A 30 48.77 8.73 16.15
CA SER A 30 48.70 8.63 14.71
C SER A 30 50.09 8.22 14.25
N THR A 31 50.22 6.98 13.83
CA THR A 31 51.44 6.48 13.21
C THR A 31 51.61 7.31 11.94
N ASP A 32 52.26 8.44 12.04
CA ASP A 32 52.88 9.07 10.89
C ASP A 32 53.71 7.96 10.24
N VAL A 33 53.20 7.50 9.09
CA VAL A 33 54.01 6.68 8.21
C VAL A 33 55.15 7.58 7.76
N VAL A 34 56.18 7.58 8.58
CA VAL A 34 57.50 8.10 8.17
C VAL A 34 57.82 7.28 6.93
N LEU A 35 57.72 7.93 5.75
CA LEU A 35 58.28 7.39 4.54
C LEU A 35 59.75 7.16 4.88
N ALA A 36 60.11 5.95 5.30
CA ALA A 36 61.48 5.55 5.48
C ALA A 36 62.19 5.87 4.19
N ALA A 37 63.09 6.83 4.23
CA ALA A 37 63.95 7.15 3.13
C ALA A 37 64.48 5.84 2.58
N MET A 38 64.10 5.49 1.39
CA MET A 38 64.63 4.32 0.70
C MET A 38 66.15 4.48 0.77
N PRO A 39 66.91 3.51 1.32
CA PRO A 39 68.34 3.57 1.21
C PRO A 39 68.69 3.68 -0.26
N GLU A 40 69.49 4.72 -0.59
CA GLU A 40 70.04 4.83 -1.94
C GLU A 40 70.74 3.50 -2.24
N ARG A 41 70.09 2.73 -3.08
CA ARG A 41 70.72 1.52 -3.62
C ARG A 41 71.88 1.98 -4.46
N SER A 42 73.06 1.79 -3.91
CA SER A 42 74.28 1.86 -4.70
C SER A 42 74.07 1.04 -5.99
N PRO A 43 74.53 1.49 -7.15
CA PRO A 43 74.35 0.75 -8.38
C PRO A 43 75.06 -0.60 -8.22
N GLN A 44 74.25 -1.63 -7.88
CA GLN A 44 74.75 -3.00 -7.96
C GLN A 44 74.96 -3.26 -9.46
N SER A 45 76.19 -3.55 -9.77
CA SER A 45 76.60 -4.07 -11.06
C SER A 45 75.68 -5.23 -11.39
N PHE A 46 74.84 -5.04 -12.40
CA PHE A 46 73.99 -6.14 -12.90
C PHE A 46 74.93 -7.23 -13.39
N SER A 47 74.98 -8.33 -12.62
CA SER A 47 75.54 -9.59 -13.13
C SER A 47 74.77 -9.93 -14.39
N ASP A 48 75.47 -10.40 -15.42
CA ASP A 48 74.94 -10.83 -16.71
C ASP A 48 74.13 -12.15 -16.57
N GLU A 49 73.19 -12.13 -15.59
CA GLU A 49 72.28 -13.25 -15.42
C GLU A 49 71.16 -13.12 -16.47
N PRO A 50 70.88 -14.14 -17.27
CA PRO A 50 69.90 -14.05 -18.33
C PRO A 50 68.53 -13.66 -17.76
N LEU A 51 68.05 -12.44 -18.08
CA LEU A 51 66.75 -11.96 -17.64
C LEU A 51 65.67 -12.96 -18.02
N SER A 52 64.96 -13.44 -17.01
CA SER A 52 63.81 -14.32 -17.21
C SER A 52 62.73 -13.63 -18.06
N ARG A 53 62.36 -14.24 -19.17
CA ARG A 53 61.24 -13.71 -20.03
C ARG A 53 59.95 -13.93 -19.31
N VAL A 54 59.29 -12.90 -18.89
CA VAL A 54 57.91 -12.91 -18.33
C VAL A 54 56.88 -12.41 -19.35
N ARG A 55 55.79 -13.11 -19.44
CA ARG A 55 54.65 -12.67 -20.27
C ARG A 55 53.79 -11.72 -19.41
N VAL A 56 53.74 -10.49 -19.79
CA VAL A 56 52.88 -9.45 -19.15
C VAL A 56 51.64 -9.22 -20.00
N VAL A 57 50.52 -9.08 -19.33
CA VAL A 57 49.25 -8.68 -19.94
C VAL A 57 48.83 -7.35 -19.27
N SER A 58 48.56 -6.35 -20.09
CA SER A 58 47.95 -5.12 -19.59
C SER A 58 46.49 -5.34 -19.33
N ALA A 59 46.04 -5.20 -18.08
CA ALA A 59 44.65 -5.23 -17.73
C ALA A 59 44.15 -3.80 -17.44
N ASN A 60 43.14 -3.38 -18.18
CA ASN A 60 42.45 -2.13 -17.93
C ASN A 60 41.17 -2.44 -17.15
N ALA A 61 40.86 -1.63 -16.13
CA ALA A 61 39.61 -1.72 -15.42
C ALA A 61 38.49 -1.14 -16.28
N GLU A 62 37.47 -1.94 -16.56
CA GLU A 62 36.24 -1.50 -17.19
C GLU A 62 35.09 -1.54 -16.19
N LEU A 63 34.29 -0.47 -16.18
CA LEU A 63 33.04 -0.48 -15.42
C LEU A 63 32.06 -1.43 -16.12
N ARG A 64 31.70 -2.52 -15.45
CA ARG A 64 30.65 -3.43 -15.92
C ARG A 64 29.47 -3.39 -14.96
N ASN A 65 28.30 -3.24 -15.53
CA ASN A 65 27.08 -3.40 -14.76
C ASN A 65 26.95 -4.87 -14.33
N ARG A 66 26.78 -5.07 -13.04
CA ARG A 66 26.45 -6.40 -12.52
C ARG A 66 24.98 -6.66 -12.82
N SER A 67 24.68 -7.70 -13.56
CA SER A 67 23.32 -8.19 -13.79
C SER A 67 23.09 -9.45 -12.94
N ILE A 68 21.94 -9.49 -12.31
CA ILE A 68 21.45 -10.64 -11.56
C ILE A 68 20.34 -11.27 -12.38
N VAL A 69 20.44 -12.59 -12.60
CA VAL A 69 19.42 -13.33 -13.37
C VAL A 69 18.52 -14.07 -12.39
N LEU A 70 17.27 -13.66 -12.32
CA LEU A 70 16.26 -14.22 -11.44
C LEU A 70 15.19 -14.96 -12.25
N ARG A 71 14.59 -15.97 -11.65
CA ARG A 71 13.40 -16.63 -12.17
C ARG A 71 12.19 -16.11 -11.43
N GLY A 72 11.22 -15.60 -12.16
CA GLY A 72 10.00 -15.03 -11.62
C GLY A 72 8.75 -15.59 -12.28
N ARG A 73 7.62 -15.15 -11.76
CA ARG A 73 6.30 -15.37 -12.33
C ARG A 73 5.59 -14.03 -12.49
N THR A 74 4.64 -13.99 -13.39
CA THR A 74 3.74 -12.85 -13.55
C THR A 74 2.57 -13.01 -12.59
N ASP A 75 2.25 -11.94 -11.89
CA ASP A 75 1.11 -11.85 -10.99
C ASP A 75 0.24 -10.65 -11.37
N ALA A 76 -1.05 -10.72 -11.07
CA ALA A 76 -1.92 -9.58 -11.19
C ALA A 76 -1.55 -8.51 -10.16
N LYS A 77 -1.68 -7.23 -10.53
CA LYS A 77 -1.46 -6.12 -9.61
C LYS A 77 -2.43 -6.17 -8.42
N ARG A 78 -3.64 -6.61 -8.66
CA ARG A 78 -4.70 -6.70 -7.66
C ARG A 78 -5.72 -7.75 -8.07
N VAL A 79 -6.15 -8.53 -7.09
CA VAL A 79 -7.23 -9.51 -7.20
C VAL A 79 -8.20 -9.24 -6.08
N ILE A 80 -9.48 -9.07 -6.39
CA ILE A 80 -10.52 -8.90 -5.37
C ILE A 80 -11.78 -9.68 -5.73
N ASP A 81 -12.47 -10.14 -4.71
CA ASP A 81 -13.83 -10.64 -4.84
C ASP A 81 -14.80 -9.48 -4.62
N VAL A 82 -15.58 -9.15 -5.66
CA VAL A 82 -16.62 -8.14 -5.58
C VAL A 82 -17.84 -8.78 -4.95
N THR A 83 -18.20 -8.35 -3.75
CA THR A 83 -19.22 -9.00 -2.91
C THR A 83 -20.54 -8.24 -2.90
N ALA A 84 -21.63 -8.96 -2.68
CA ALA A 84 -22.95 -8.40 -2.41
C ALA A 84 -22.96 -7.71 -1.04
N GLU A 85 -23.51 -6.49 -0.97
CA GLU A 85 -23.69 -5.76 0.28
C GLU A 85 -25.10 -5.94 0.88
N VAL A 86 -26.05 -6.38 0.08
CA VAL A 86 -27.45 -6.61 0.48
C VAL A 86 -27.90 -8.00 0.07
N ALA A 87 -28.85 -8.54 0.82
CA ALA A 87 -29.45 -9.82 0.49
C ALA A 87 -30.51 -9.67 -0.60
N GLY A 88 -30.68 -10.71 -1.43
CA GLY A 88 -31.74 -10.80 -2.43
C GLY A 88 -31.39 -11.75 -3.57
N GLN A 89 -32.35 -12.00 -4.45
CA GLN A 89 -32.15 -12.86 -5.61
C GLN A 89 -31.41 -12.10 -6.72
N VAL A 90 -30.46 -12.75 -7.37
CA VAL A 90 -29.78 -12.22 -8.57
C VAL A 90 -30.72 -12.27 -9.74
N VAL A 91 -31.05 -11.11 -10.33
CA VAL A 91 -32.01 -10.99 -11.46
C VAL A 91 -31.29 -10.74 -12.78
N ALA A 92 -30.08 -10.18 -12.75
CA ALA A 92 -29.29 -9.99 -13.96
C ALA A 92 -27.81 -10.14 -13.66
N GLN A 93 -27.07 -10.65 -14.65
CA GLN A 93 -25.62 -10.84 -14.61
C GLN A 93 -25.07 -10.62 -16.02
N PRO A 94 -24.82 -9.37 -16.41
CA PRO A 94 -24.24 -9.07 -17.73
C PRO A 94 -22.77 -9.43 -17.86
N ALA A 95 -22.11 -9.65 -16.73
CA ALA A 95 -20.69 -9.98 -16.65
C ALA A 95 -20.42 -11.42 -17.11
N GLU A 96 -19.35 -11.60 -17.90
CA GLU A 96 -18.91 -12.91 -18.37
C GLU A 96 -17.45 -13.16 -17.97
N ARG A 97 -17.08 -14.41 -17.77
CA ARG A 97 -15.69 -14.79 -17.46
C ARG A 97 -14.77 -14.41 -18.62
N GLY A 98 -13.66 -13.74 -18.31
CA GLY A 98 -12.71 -13.22 -19.29
C GLY A 98 -13.10 -11.88 -19.91
N MET A 99 -14.25 -11.32 -19.56
CA MET A 99 -14.70 -10.01 -20.03
C MET A 99 -13.87 -8.89 -19.41
N GLN A 100 -13.47 -7.90 -20.21
CA GLN A 100 -12.92 -6.65 -19.71
C GLN A 100 -14.05 -5.73 -19.28
N VAL A 101 -13.91 -5.16 -18.10
CA VAL A 101 -14.87 -4.23 -17.51
C VAL A 101 -14.17 -2.95 -17.07
N ALA A 102 -14.88 -1.85 -17.21
CA ALA A 102 -14.47 -0.55 -16.69
C ALA A 102 -15.06 -0.34 -15.28
N LYS A 103 -14.43 0.55 -14.52
CA LYS A 103 -14.95 0.97 -13.22
C LYS A 103 -16.38 1.49 -13.34
N GLY A 104 -17.30 0.90 -12.58
CA GLY A 104 -18.72 1.24 -12.56
C GLY A 104 -19.58 0.33 -13.42
N ASP A 105 -19.00 -0.54 -14.25
CA ASP A 105 -19.76 -1.51 -15.03
C ASP A 105 -20.51 -2.49 -14.12
N LEU A 106 -21.74 -2.83 -14.51
CA LEU A 106 -22.59 -3.74 -13.75
C LEU A 106 -22.08 -5.18 -13.88
N LEU A 107 -21.84 -5.81 -12.74
CA LEU A 107 -21.41 -7.21 -12.65
C LEU A 107 -22.61 -8.13 -12.36
N CYS A 108 -23.34 -7.83 -11.28
CA CYS A 108 -24.54 -8.51 -10.88
C CYS A 108 -25.60 -7.50 -10.45
N GLU A 109 -26.86 -7.84 -10.65
CA GLU A 109 -28.01 -7.06 -10.14
C GLU A 109 -28.86 -7.94 -9.24
N ILE A 110 -29.11 -7.44 -8.03
CA ILE A 110 -29.99 -8.07 -7.05
C ILE A 110 -31.40 -7.50 -7.21
N ALA A 111 -32.42 -8.32 -7.01
CA ALA A 111 -33.81 -7.89 -7.07
C ALA A 111 -34.06 -6.65 -6.20
N ILE A 112 -34.70 -5.67 -6.76
CA ILE A 112 -35.01 -4.40 -6.09
C ILE A 112 -36.05 -4.60 -4.98
N ASP A 113 -37.01 -5.54 -5.21
CA ASP A 113 -38.11 -5.84 -4.30
C ASP A 113 -38.87 -4.56 -3.87
N ASP A 114 -39.02 -4.32 -2.57
CA ASP A 114 -39.70 -3.18 -1.98
C ASP A 114 -38.78 -1.94 -1.75
N ARG A 115 -37.52 -1.97 -2.18
CA ARG A 115 -36.55 -0.91 -1.91
C ARG A 115 -36.89 0.42 -2.57
N GLU A 116 -37.48 0.39 -3.78
CA GLU A 116 -37.95 1.63 -4.43
C GLU A 116 -39.11 2.26 -3.64
N ILE A 117 -40.04 1.43 -3.17
CA ILE A 117 -41.16 1.89 -2.33
C ILE A 117 -40.62 2.52 -1.05
N ALA A 118 -39.62 1.90 -0.41
CA ALA A 118 -38.99 2.42 0.80
C ALA A 118 -38.28 3.79 0.57
N VAL A 119 -37.69 4.00 -0.61
CA VAL A 119 -37.11 5.30 -1.00
C VAL A 119 -38.21 6.33 -1.17
N ASP A 120 -39.32 6.01 -1.81
CA ASP A 120 -40.43 6.94 -2.05
C ASP A 120 -41.13 7.31 -0.72
N GLU A 121 -41.32 6.36 0.18
CA GLU A 121 -41.84 6.61 1.52
C GLU A 121 -40.90 7.55 2.32
N ALA A 122 -39.59 7.29 2.27
CA ALA A 122 -38.60 8.14 2.96
C ALA A 122 -38.54 9.55 2.36
N ARG A 123 -38.71 9.67 1.03
CA ARG A 123 -38.80 10.98 0.33
C ARG A 123 -40.03 11.76 0.75
N ALA A 124 -41.18 11.11 0.81
CA ALA A 124 -42.40 11.73 1.30
C ALA A 124 -42.29 12.17 2.77
N GLY A 125 -41.61 11.34 3.60
CA GLY A 125 -41.30 11.65 5.00
C GLY A 125 -40.39 12.88 5.15
N LEU A 126 -39.37 13.01 4.31
CA LEU A 126 -38.52 14.21 4.27
C LEU A 126 -39.28 15.44 3.85
N GLU A 127 -40.10 15.36 2.84
CA GLU A 127 -40.92 16.50 2.37
C GLU A 127 -41.90 16.99 3.46
N LYS A 128 -42.56 16.06 4.15
CA LYS A 128 -43.37 16.40 5.32
C LYS A 128 -42.57 17.13 6.39
N ALA A 129 -41.39 16.59 6.78
CA ALA A 129 -40.54 17.21 7.80
C ALA A 129 -40.02 18.59 7.37
N ARG A 130 -39.78 18.81 6.07
CA ARG A 130 -39.40 20.09 5.49
C ARG A 130 -40.52 21.13 5.64
N ILE A 131 -41.74 20.78 5.28
CA ILE A 131 -42.91 21.64 5.39
C ILE A 131 -43.17 21.99 6.87
N GLU A 132 -43.06 21.03 7.78
CA GLU A 132 -43.18 21.24 9.24
C GLU A 132 -42.13 22.22 9.76
N HIS A 133 -40.89 22.11 9.30
CA HIS A 133 -39.81 23.01 9.71
C HIS A 133 -40.01 24.43 9.14
N GLU A 134 -40.37 24.56 7.86
CA GLU A 134 -40.68 25.84 7.23
C GLU A 134 -41.85 26.55 7.95
N GLY A 135 -42.92 25.82 8.28
CA GLY A 135 -44.02 26.33 9.07
C GLY A 135 -43.58 26.77 10.46
N SER A 136 -42.67 26.03 11.10
CA SER A 136 -42.10 26.42 12.39
C SER A 136 -41.30 27.73 12.32
N LEU A 137 -40.55 27.95 11.24
CA LEU A 137 -39.82 29.21 11.01
C LEU A 137 -40.76 30.38 10.80
N GLN A 138 -41.84 30.22 10.03
CA GLN A 138 -42.84 31.25 9.80
C GLN A 138 -43.57 31.66 11.09
N LEU A 139 -43.87 30.71 11.98
CA LEU A 139 -44.45 30.99 13.29
C LEU A 139 -43.46 31.68 14.24
N ALA A 140 -42.18 31.34 14.12
CA ALA A 140 -41.10 31.96 14.89
C ALA A 140 -40.93 33.44 14.53
N ASP A 141 -41.02 33.78 13.25
CA ASP A 141 -40.99 35.19 12.77
C ASP A 141 -42.14 36.04 13.35
N GLN A 142 -43.22 35.39 13.74
CA GLN A 142 -44.36 36.02 14.43
C GLN A 142 -44.23 35.94 15.96
N ALA A 143 -43.10 35.49 16.51
CA ALA A 143 -42.86 35.28 17.93
C ALA A 143 -43.84 34.27 18.61
N LEU A 144 -44.45 33.36 17.83
CA LEU A 144 -45.43 32.39 18.29
C LEU A 144 -44.82 31.02 18.62
N LEU A 145 -43.50 30.83 18.40
CA LEU A 145 -42.84 29.54 18.62
C LEU A 145 -41.52 29.72 19.40
N SER A 146 -41.24 28.78 20.31
CA SER A 146 -39.98 28.78 21.06
C SER A 146 -38.79 28.29 20.23
N GLU A 147 -37.57 28.71 20.55
CA GLU A 147 -36.33 28.21 19.92
C GLU A 147 -36.19 26.67 20.04
N VAL A 148 -36.64 26.10 21.15
CA VAL A 148 -36.63 24.66 21.36
C VAL A 148 -37.52 23.94 20.34
N ALA A 149 -38.67 24.48 20.01
CA ALA A 149 -39.59 23.92 19.03
C ALA A 149 -39.02 24.01 17.61
N ILE A 150 -38.34 25.12 17.28
CA ILE A 150 -37.64 25.29 15.99
C ILE A 150 -36.50 24.26 15.88
N ALA A 151 -35.67 24.15 16.93
CA ALA A 151 -34.58 23.18 16.95
C ALA A 151 -35.08 21.71 16.82
N ALA A 152 -36.26 21.43 17.47
CA ALA A 152 -36.89 20.13 17.34
C ALA A 152 -37.40 19.84 15.92
N SER A 153 -37.98 20.83 15.22
CA SER A 153 -38.41 20.64 13.82
C SER A 153 -37.24 20.48 12.86
N ALA A 154 -36.14 21.23 13.05
CA ALA A 154 -34.91 21.10 12.31
C ALA A 154 -34.29 19.70 12.50
N SER A 155 -34.25 19.21 13.74
CA SER A 155 -33.76 17.87 14.04
C SER A 155 -34.58 16.75 13.37
N ARG A 156 -35.90 16.89 13.31
CA ARG A 156 -36.79 15.96 12.58
C ARG A 156 -36.51 15.96 11.09
N GLN A 157 -36.28 17.13 10.49
CA GLN A 157 -35.94 17.25 9.08
C GLN A 157 -34.60 16.55 8.77
N GLU A 158 -33.56 16.78 9.56
CA GLU A 158 -32.25 16.11 9.37
C GLU A 158 -32.36 14.59 9.59
N THR A 159 -33.18 14.15 10.53
CA THR A 159 -33.45 12.72 10.75
C THR A 159 -34.13 12.08 9.52
N ALA A 160 -35.14 12.75 8.95
CA ALA A 160 -35.84 12.29 7.76
C ALA A 160 -34.90 12.26 6.53
N LYS A 161 -34.03 13.26 6.39
CA LYS A 161 -33.00 13.32 5.35
C LYS A 161 -32.00 12.16 5.47
N ALA A 162 -31.54 11.87 6.67
CA ALA A 162 -30.66 10.72 6.93
C ALA A 162 -31.35 9.39 6.63
N HIS A 163 -32.67 9.30 6.91
CA HIS A 163 -33.46 8.13 6.59
C HIS A 163 -33.57 7.92 5.07
N LEU A 164 -33.90 8.95 4.30
CA LEU A 164 -33.94 8.89 2.85
C LEU A 164 -32.61 8.42 2.28
N ARG A 165 -31.50 9.04 2.69
CA ARG A 165 -30.18 8.64 2.22
C ARG A 165 -29.83 7.19 2.50
N ARG A 166 -30.29 6.62 3.62
CA ARG A 166 -30.11 5.21 3.95
C ARG A 166 -30.85 4.32 2.98
N GLN A 167 -32.10 4.66 2.62
CA GLN A 167 -32.90 3.88 1.67
C GLN A 167 -32.30 3.97 0.25
N GLU A 168 -31.85 5.16 -0.17
CA GLU A 168 -31.17 5.34 -1.45
C GLU A 168 -29.89 4.49 -1.55
N LEU A 169 -29.10 4.40 -0.47
CA LEU A 169 -27.92 3.54 -0.41
C LEU A 169 -28.30 2.06 -0.47
N ASN A 170 -29.37 1.65 0.22
CA ASN A 170 -29.83 0.25 0.17
C ASN A 170 -30.29 -0.14 -1.25
N LEU A 171 -30.94 0.78 -1.94
CA LEU A 171 -31.33 0.58 -3.34
C LEU A 171 -30.08 0.57 -4.25
N ALA A 172 -29.17 1.50 -4.09
CA ALA A 172 -27.93 1.53 -4.90
C ALA A 172 -27.09 0.25 -4.76
N ARG A 173 -27.08 -0.36 -3.58
CA ARG A 173 -26.35 -1.60 -3.28
C ARG A 173 -26.93 -2.85 -3.95
N THR A 174 -28.11 -2.77 -4.55
CA THR A 174 -28.63 -3.88 -5.38
C THR A 174 -27.83 -4.03 -6.67
N ARG A 175 -27.13 -2.99 -7.11
CA ARG A 175 -26.31 -3.00 -8.32
C ARG A 175 -24.84 -3.19 -7.91
N ILE A 176 -24.33 -4.38 -8.12
CA ILE A 176 -22.95 -4.72 -7.83
C ILE A 176 -22.11 -4.34 -9.03
N THR A 177 -21.23 -3.35 -8.87
CA THR A 177 -20.44 -2.78 -9.96
C THR A 177 -18.93 -2.99 -9.76
N ALA A 178 -18.17 -2.94 -10.86
CA ALA A 178 -16.72 -3.04 -10.84
C ALA A 178 -16.10 -1.83 -10.12
N PRO A 179 -15.25 -2.02 -9.09
CA PRO A 179 -14.63 -0.92 -8.36
C PRO A 179 -13.43 -0.29 -9.09
N PHE A 180 -12.88 -0.97 -10.08
CA PHE A 180 -11.77 -0.53 -10.95
C PHE A 180 -11.82 -1.24 -12.29
N ASP A 181 -11.04 -0.74 -13.25
CA ASP A 181 -10.90 -1.33 -14.58
C ASP A 181 -10.14 -2.65 -14.49
N GLY A 182 -10.64 -3.71 -15.09
CA GLY A 182 -10.00 -5.02 -14.99
C GLY A 182 -10.64 -6.08 -15.86
N VAL A 183 -10.30 -7.33 -15.57
CA VAL A 183 -10.85 -8.52 -16.24
C VAL A 183 -11.53 -9.41 -15.22
N ILE A 184 -12.66 -9.96 -15.58
CA ILE A 184 -13.39 -10.93 -14.74
C ILE A 184 -12.67 -12.27 -14.82
N GLU A 185 -12.13 -12.73 -13.70
CA GLU A 185 -11.47 -14.04 -13.60
C GLU A 185 -12.48 -15.15 -13.42
N ASP A 186 -13.41 -14.99 -12.48
CA ASP A 186 -14.44 -15.98 -12.21
C ASP A 186 -15.76 -15.33 -11.75
N LEU A 187 -16.84 -16.10 -11.88
CA LEU A 187 -18.21 -15.73 -11.48
C LEU A 187 -18.69 -16.73 -10.43
N HIS A 188 -19.23 -16.21 -9.33
CA HIS A 188 -19.63 -17.02 -8.19
C HIS A 188 -21.14 -17.04 -7.96
N LEU A 189 -21.86 -16.03 -8.46
CA LEU A 189 -23.31 -15.95 -8.40
C LEU A 189 -23.89 -15.94 -9.82
N TYR A 190 -25.01 -16.63 -10.01
CA TYR A 190 -25.71 -16.69 -11.27
C TYR A 190 -27.16 -16.20 -11.13
N VAL A 191 -27.80 -15.86 -12.25
CA VAL A 191 -29.18 -15.44 -12.25
C VAL A 191 -30.05 -16.54 -11.65
N GLY A 192 -30.85 -16.18 -10.65
CA GLY A 192 -31.67 -17.10 -9.86
C GLY A 192 -31.08 -17.45 -8.49
N ASP A 193 -29.76 -17.27 -8.28
CA ASP A 193 -29.14 -17.51 -6.98
C ASP A 193 -29.60 -16.47 -5.95
N TYR A 194 -29.55 -16.84 -4.68
CA TYR A 194 -29.82 -15.92 -3.59
C TYR A 194 -28.52 -15.43 -2.96
N ALA A 195 -28.22 -14.16 -3.17
CA ALA A 195 -27.06 -13.51 -2.57
C ALA A 195 -27.30 -13.15 -1.10
N MET A 196 -26.31 -13.43 -0.27
CA MET A 196 -26.24 -12.92 1.12
C MET A 196 -25.20 -11.81 1.18
N PRO A 197 -25.28 -10.88 2.16
CA PRO A 197 -24.22 -9.91 2.37
C PRO A 197 -22.86 -10.60 2.59
N GLY A 198 -21.86 -10.21 1.82
CA GLY A 198 -20.53 -10.85 1.79
C GLY A 198 -20.38 -11.99 0.77
N ALA A 199 -21.44 -12.43 0.10
CA ALA A 199 -21.33 -13.41 -0.98
C ALA A 199 -20.62 -12.77 -2.19
N ALA A 200 -19.59 -13.43 -2.70
CA ALA A 200 -18.87 -12.96 -3.89
C ALA A 200 -19.76 -13.09 -5.13
N CYS A 201 -19.89 -12.01 -5.92
CA CYS A 201 -20.52 -12.03 -7.24
C CYS A 201 -19.51 -12.47 -8.30
N ALA A 202 -18.35 -11.82 -8.33
CA ALA A 202 -17.29 -12.09 -9.30
C ALA A 202 -15.92 -11.80 -8.70
N THR A 203 -14.89 -12.50 -9.17
CA THR A 203 -13.48 -12.17 -8.93
C THR A 203 -12.99 -11.28 -10.05
N LEU A 204 -12.51 -10.08 -9.69
CA LEU A 204 -12.00 -9.06 -10.61
C LEU A 204 -10.48 -8.94 -10.43
N ILE A 205 -9.74 -8.97 -11.54
CA ILE A 205 -8.29 -8.83 -11.57
C ILE A 205 -7.86 -7.60 -12.35
N ASP A 206 -6.86 -6.90 -11.80
CA ASP A 206 -6.19 -5.75 -12.43
C ASP A 206 -4.86 -6.24 -13.01
N LEU A 207 -4.76 -6.23 -14.34
CA LEU A 207 -3.58 -6.69 -15.08
C LEU A 207 -2.72 -5.53 -15.63
N ASP A 208 -3.06 -4.29 -15.33
CA ASP A 208 -2.37 -3.11 -15.84
C ASP A 208 -1.87 -2.18 -14.69
N PRO A 209 -0.56 -2.11 -14.47
CA PRO A 209 0.50 -2.97 -15.02
C PRO A 209 0.51 -4.36 -14.39
N MET A 210 0.94 -5.35 -15.16
CA MET A 210 1.22 -6.69 -14.63
C MET A 210 2.46 -6.66 -13.75
N LEU A 211 2.43 -7.36 -12.62
CA LEU A 211 3.59 -7.50 -11.74
C LEU A 211 4.41 -8.72 -12.11
N VAL A 212 5.72 -8.65 -11.88
CA VAL A 212 6.62 -9.80 -11.95
C VAL A 212 7.24 -9.97 -10.58
N THR A 213 6.97 -11.12 -9.95
CA THR A 213 7.54 -11.49 -8.66
C THR A 213 8.64 -12.51 -8.87
N ALA A 214 9.80 -12.30 -8.24
CA ALA A 214 10.93 -13.20 -8.29
C ALA A 214 11.53 -13.37 -6.89
N GLN A 215 12.15 -14.53 -6.64
CA GLN A 215 12.86 -14.78 -5.40
C GLN A 215 14.34 -14.46 -5.59
N VAL A 216 14.90 -13.74 -4.62
CA VAL A 216 16.30 -13.34 -4.58
C VAL A 216 16.93 -13.87 -3.29
N THR A 217 18.23 -14.17 -3.32
CA THR A 217 19.00 -14.56 -2.14
C THR A 217 19.39 -13.33 -1.29
N GLU A 218 19.67 -13.54 0.00
CA GLU A 218 20.10 -12.47 0.90
C GLU A 218 21.36 -11.75 0.41
N GLU A 219 22.29 -12.48 -0.20
CA GLU A 219 23.54 -11.92 -0.74
C GLU A 219 23.30 -11.00 -1.96
N GLU A 220 22.30 -11.30 -2.75
CA GLU A 220 21.99 -10.57 -3.98
C GLU A 220 21.09 -9.35 -3.71
N VAL A 221 20.27 -9.43 -2.65
CA VAL A 221 19.30 -8.38 -2.28
C VAL A 221 19.99 -7.04 -2.00
N GLU A 222 21.17 -7.06 -1.35
CA GLU A 222 21.94 -5.85 -1.04
C GLU A 222 22.38 -5.07 -2.29
N SER A 223 22.49 -5.75 -3.43
CA SER A 223 22.92 -5.14 -4.69
C SER A 223 21.74 -4.58 -5.52
N LEU A 224 20.51 -4.84 -5.10
CA LEU A 224 19.30 -4.35 -5.78
C LEU A 224 18.97 -2.93 -5.33
N GLN A 225 18.67 -2.07 -6.31
CA GLN A 225 18.24 -0.70 -6.03
C GLN A 225 16.83 -0.48 -6.58
N LEU A 226 15.95 0.06 -5.75
CA LEU A 226 14.61 0.46 -6.17
C LEU A 226 14.70 1.43 -7.35
N GLY A 227 13.83 1.25 -8.35
CA GLY A 227 13.86 2.04 -9.58
C GLY A 227 14.81 1.54 -10.66
N SER A 228 15.63 0.51 -10.39
CA SER A 228 16.49 -0.10 -11.42
C SER A 228 15.67 -0.71 -12.55
N ALA A 229 16.18 -0.58 -13.78
CA ALA A 229 15.58 -1.21 -14.94
C ALA A 229 15.71 -2.74 -14.85
N VAL A 230 14.62 -3.42 -15.14
CA VAL A 230 14.55 -4.88 -15.19
C VAL A 230 14.21 -5.30 -16.61
N LEU A 231 15.04 -6.16 -17.17
CA LEU A 231 14.80 -6.78 -18.46
C LEU A 231 14.50 -8.25 -18.24
N GLY A 232 13.45 -8.75 -18.84
CA GLY A 232 13.06 -10.16 -18.72
C GLY A 232 12.65 -10.73 -20.07
N SER A 233 12.63 -12.04 -20.16
CA SER A 233 12.05 -12.74 -21.30
C SER A 233 11.11 -13.84 -20.82
N THR A 234 9.97 -13.96 -21.49
CA THR A 234 9.01 -15.03 -21.23
C THR A 234 9.46 -16.32 -21.91
N ARG A 235 8.90 -17.46 -21.47
CA ARG A 235 9.12 -18.76 -22.14
C ARG A 235 8.73 -18.76 -23.61
N VAL A 236 7.84 -17.86 -24.03
CA VAL A 236 7.35 -17.73 -25.40
C VAL A 236 8.25 -16.80 -26.24
N GLY A 237 9.35 -16.27 -25.63
CA GLY A 237 10.32 -15.38 -26.31
C GLY A 237 9.84 -13.92 -26.43
N ARG A 238 8.90 -13.47 -25.59
CA ARG A 238 8.56 -12.05 -25.49
C ARG A 238 9.46 -11.37 -24.48
N ASP A 239 10.07 -10.29 -24.87
CA ASP A 239 10.82 -9.44 -23.97
C ASP A 239 9.87 -8.60 -23.11
N ILE A 240 10.24 -8.43 -21.86
CA ILE A 240 9.52 -7.63 -20.87
C ILE A 240 10.49 -6.60 -20.33
N GLU A 241 10.03 -5.36 -20.29
CA GLU A 241 10.74 -4.26 -19.65
C GLU A 241 9.93 -3.78 -18.44
N GLY A 242 10.62 -3.48 -17.37
CA GLY A 242 10.00 -3.00 -16.16
C GLY A 242 10.98 -2.29 -15.24
N THR A 243 10.49 -1.88 -14.09
CA THR A 243 11.29 -1.25 -13.04
C THR A 243 11.09 -1.99 -11.72
N LEU A 244 12.15 -2.11 -10.95
CA LEU A 244 12.11 -2.70 -9.62
C LEU A 244 11.35 -1.76 -8.68
N SER A 245 10.16 -2.16 -8.25
CA SER A 245 9.27 -1.34 -7.40
C SER A 245 9.33 -1.70 -5.93
N PHE A 246 9.73 -2.94 -5.61
CA PHE A 246 9.78 -3.44 -4.23
C PHE A 246 10.84 -4.55 -4.10
N VAL A 247 11.50 -4.58 -2.94
CA VAL A 247 12.47 -5.62 -2.53
C VAL A 247 12.16 -6.04 -1.10
#